data_896cfca61f4741ddc2af8ffc407215b4
#
_entry.id   896cfca61f4741ddc2af8ffc407215b4
#
_cell.length_a   1.000
_cell.length_b   1.000
_cell.length_c   1.000
_cell.angle_alpha   90.00
_cell.angle_beta   90.00
_cell.angle_gamma   90.00
#
_symmetry.space_group_name_H-M   'P 1'
#
loop_
_entity.id
_entity.type
_entity.pdbx_description
1 polymer ?
#
loop_
_entity_poly.entity_id
_entity_poly.type
_entity_poly.pdbx_seq_one_letter_code
_entity_poly.pdbx_strand_id
1 'polypeptide(L)'
;MEEPGRPSAAVLIVEDEPLIRMGAVDLIENAGFEVYEAGSADAAIALLELHKEIRLIFTDVDMPGSMDGLKLAHYVRGRWPPVKIIVTSGHVKLTEESLPGGALFLPKPYEPAQITHKVRELLAG
;
A
#
# COMPACT_ATOMS: atom_id res chain seq x y z
N MET A 1 -12.60 -11.32 -17.21
CA MET A 1 -13.94 -10.79 -16.89
C MET A 1 -14.27 -11.06 -15.44
N GLU A 2 -14.76 -10.06 -14.76
CA GLU A 2 -15.13 -10.21 -13.35
C GLU A 2 -16.47 -10.91 -13.19
N GLU A 3 -16.61 -11.67 -12.13
CA GLU A 3 -17.86 -12.29 -11.78
C GLU A 3 -18.82 -11.22 -11.23
N PRO A 4 -20.08 -11.24 -11.62
CA PRO A 4 -21.07 -10.32 -11.06
C PRO A 4 -21.16 -10.46 -9.55
N GLY A 5 -21.18 -9.34 -8.84
CA GLY A 5 -21.31 -9.32 -7.40
C GLY A 5 -20.01 -9.48 -6.63
N ARG A 6 -18.90 -9.75 -7.31
CA ARG A 6 -17.60 -9.84 -6.67
C ARG A 6 -16.96 -8.45 -6.66
N PRO A 7 -16.64 -7.89 -5.49
CA PRO A 7 -15.99 -6.58 -5.46
C PRO A 7 -14.59 -6.67 -6.04
N SER A 8 -14.22 -5.66 -6.82
CA SER A 8 -12.86 -5.53 -7.30
C SER A 8 -11.96 -5.17 -6.13
N ALA A 9 -10.84 -5.85 -6.02
CA ALA A 9 -9.84 -5.49 -5.03
C ALA A 9 -9.11 -4.25 -5.50
N ALA A 10 -9.00 -3.24 -4.65
CA ALA A 10 -8.28 -2.01 -4.94
C ALA A 10 -7.02 -1.92 -4.11
N VAL A 11 -6.03 -1.21 -4.65
CA VAL A 11 -4.75 -0.96 -4.00
C VAL A 11 -4.66 0.52 -3.69
N LEU A 12 -4.26 0.84 -2.47
CA LEU A 12 -4.01 2.23 -2.05
C LEU A 12 -2.52 2.48 -2.05
N ILE A 13 -2.08 3.45 -2.85
CA ILE A 13 -0.68 3.87 -2.91
C ILE A 13 -0.52 5.12 -2.05
N VAL A 14 0.40 5.08 -1.08
CA VAL A 14 0.67 6.21 -0.20
C VAL A 14 2.11 6.67 -0.38
N GLU A 15 2.28 7.84 -0.95
CA GLU A 15 3.59 8.39 -1.27
C GLU A 15 3.45 9.91 -1.39
N ASP A 16 4.27 10.67 -0.65
CA ASP A 16 4.18 12.13 -0.66
C ASP A 16 4.80 12.78 -1.90
N GLU A 17 5.76 12.11 -2.54
CA GLU A 17 6.40 12.61 -3.77
C GLU A 17 5.50 12.37 -4.98
N PRO A 18 4.96 13.42 -5.62
CA PRO A 18 3.98 13.21 -6.70
C PRO A 18 4.48 12.39 -7.88
N LEU A 19 5.74 12.57 -8.29
CA LEU A 19 6.27 11.82 -9.43
C LEU A 19 6.47 10.35 -9.11
N ILE A 20 6.94 10.05 -7.91
CA ILE A 20 7.11 8.67 -7.46
C ILE A 20 5.74 8.02 -7.33
N ARG A 21 4.78 8.76 -6.78
CA ARG A 21 3.41 8.26 -6.62
C ARG A 21 2.78 7.93 -7.98
N MET A 22 2.93 8.82 -8.97
CA MET A 22 2.42 8.58 -10.32
C MET A 22 2.98 7.31 -10.93
N GLY A 23 4.30 7.10 -10.77
CA GLY A 23 4.93 5.90 -11.29
C GLY A 23 4.38 4.63 -10.68
N ALA A 24 4.17 4.63 -9.36
CA ALA A 24 3.61 3.47 -8.67
C ALA A 24 2.16 3.23 -9.07
N VAL A 25 1.37 4.30 -9.19
CA VAL A 25 -0.03 4.20 -9.63
C VAL A 25 -0.11 3.57 -11.02
N ASP A 26 0.67 4.11 -11.97
CA ASP A 26 0.66 3.59 -13.35
C ASP A 26 1.04 2.12 -13.40
N LEU A 27 2.04 1.74 -12.63
CA LEU A 27 2.52 0.38 -12.58
C LEU A 27 1.42 -0.59 -12.12
N ILE A 28 0.73 -0.24 -11.05
CA ILE A 28 -0.30 -1.10 -10.48
C ILE A 28 -1.56 -1.10 -11.34
N GLU A 29 -1.93 0.05 -11.91
CA GLU A 29 -3.05 0.11 -12.85
C GLU A 29 -2.80 -0.74 -14.08
N ASN A 30 -1.58 -0.69 -14.61
CA ASN A 30 -1.21 -1.50 -15.78
C ASN A 30 -1.24 -2.99 -15.48
N ALA A 31 -1.10 -3.35 -14.20
CA ALA A 31 -1.22 -4.75 -13.78
C ALA A 31 -2.68 -5.21 -13.63
N GLY A 32 -3.64 -4.30 -13.85
CA GLY A 32 -5.05 -4.64 -13.86
C GLY A 32 -5.81 -4.35 -12.57
N PHE A 33 -5.22 -3.60 -11.65
CA PHE A 33 -5.86 -3.28 -10.37
C PHE A 33 -6.45 -1.88 -10.38
N GLU A 34 -7.53 -1.71 -9.64
CA GLU A 34 -8.06 -0.39 -9.33
C GLU A 34 -7.14 0.26 -8.28
N VAL A 35 -6.82 1.53 -8.45
CA VAL A 35 -5.86 2.22 -7.58
C VAL A 35 -6.45 3.49 -7.02
N TYR A 36 -6.26 3.66 -5.71
CA TYR A 36 -6.46 4.93 -5.02
C TYR A 36 -5.09 5.46 -4.63
N GLU A 37 -4.94 6.76 -4.51
CA GLU A 37 -3.66 7.35 -4.14
C GLU A 37 -3.83 8.40 -3.06
N ALA A 38 -2.82 8.48 -2.20
CA ALA A 38 -2.78 9.44 -1.11
C ALA A 38 -1.37 10.00 -0.95
N GLY A 39 -1.27 11.28 -0.65
CA GLY A 39 0.01 11.94 -0.42
C GLY A 39 0.41 12.02 1.05
N SER A 40 -0.40 11.50 1.94
CA SER A 40 -0.13 11.51 3.37
C SER A 40 -0.87 10.38 4.07
N ALA A 41 -0.50 10.11 5.31
CA ALA A 41 -1.19 9.11 6.11
C ALA A 41 -2.64 9.52 6.39
N ASP A 42 -2.88 10.80 6.67
CA ASP A 42 -4.24 11.28 6.94
C ASP A 42 -5.15 11.09 5.74
N ALA A 43 -4.65 11.40 4.54
CA ALA A 43 -5.40 11.18 3.30
C ALA A 43 -5.66 9.69 3.07
N ALA A 44 -4.68 8.85 3.38
CA ALA A 44 -4.83 7.41 3.24
C ALA A 44 -5.92 6.86 4.15
N ILE A 45 -5.94 7.30 5.39
CA ILE A 45 -6.95 6.86 6.36
C ILE A 45 -8.35 7.25 5.90
N ALA A 46 -8.49 8.49 5.39
CA ALA A 46 -9.77 8.95 4.88
C ALA A 46 -10.28 8.07 3.74
N LEU A 47 -9.38 7.68 2.83
CA LEU A 47 -9.75 6.79 1.72
C LEU A 47 -10.12 5.39 2.21
N LEU A 48 -9.39 4.87 3.18
CA LEU A 48 -9.69 3.55 3.75
C LEU A 48 -11.06 3.52 4.42
N GLU A 49 -11.44 4.62 5.06
CA GLU A 49 -12.75 4.73 5.69
C GLU A 49 -13.89 4.80 4.67
N LEU A 50 -13.64 5.40 3.50
CA LEU A 50 -14.64 5.57 2.46
C LEU A 50 -14.76 4.37 1.52
N HIS A 51 -13.65 3.68 1.27
CA HIS A 51 -13.57 2.67 0.21
C HIS A 51 -13.21 1.30 0.74
N LYS A 52 -14.23 0.50 1.03
CA LYS A 52 -14.06 -0.85 1.59
C LYS A 52 -13.48 -1.85 0.60
N GLU A 53 -13.44 -1.50 -0.68
CA GLU A 53 -12.82 -2.34 -1.70
C GLU A 53 -11.30 -2.29 -1.66
N ILE A 54 -10.69 -1.37 -0.89
CA ILE A 54 -9.25 -1.35 -0.72
C ILE A 54 -8.83 -2.57 0.10
N ARG A 55 -8.01 -3.42 -0.49
CA ARG A 55 -7.55 -4.67 0.11
C ARG A 55 -6.06 -4.71 0.35
N LEU A 56 -5.33 -3.72 -0.16
CA LEU A 56 -3.89 -3.66 0.02
C LEU A 56 -3.46 -2.19 0.07
N ILE A 57 -2.55 -1.89 0.97
CA ILE A 57 -1.90 -0.59 1.04
C ILE A 57 -0.41 -0.77 0.75
N PHE A 58 0.13 0.09 -0.11
CA PHE A 58 1.56 0.17 -0.41
C PHE A 58 2.02 1.55 0.03
N THR A 59 2.79 1.62 1.09
CA THR A 59 3.17 2.90 1.70
C THR A 59 4.67 3.07 1.84
N ASP A 60 5.13 4.28 1.55
CA ASP A 60 6.48 4.70 1.90
C ASP A 60 6.51 5.02 3.39
N VAL A 61 7.62 4.67 4.06
CA VAL A 61 7.84 5.02 5.46
C VAL A 61 8.19 6.50 5.60
N ASP A 62 9.02 6.98 4.66
CA ASP A 62 9.60 8.33 4.76
C ASP A 62 8.64 9.39 4.26
N MET A 63 7.69 9.77 5.11
CA MET A 63 6.71 10.81 4.78
C MET A 63 6.64 11.85 5.87
N PRO A 64 6.53 13.14 5.51
CA PRO A 64 6.33 14.19 6.51
C PRO A 64 4.90 14.17 7.04
N GLY A 65 4.68 14.91 8.12
CA GLY A 65 3.35 15.06 8.68
C GLY A 65 3.20 14.40 10.03
N SER A 66 1.94 14.23 10.43
CA SER A 66 1.60 13.71 11.76
C SER A 66 1.91 12.23 11.93
N MET A 67 2.02 11.51 10.83
CA MET A 67 2.21 10.06 10.88
C MET A 67 3.05 9.60 9.69
N ASP A 68 4.13 8.88 9.94
CA ASP A 68 4.92 8.27 8.87
C ASP A 68 4.28 6.96 8.41
N GLY A 69 4.87 6.35 7.37
CA GLY A 69 4.29 5.14 6.80
C GLY A 69 4.33 3.93 7.72
N LEU A 70 5.28 3.87 8.64
CA LEU A 70 5.35 2.75 9.59
C LEU A 70 4.22 2.84 10.62
N LYS A 71 3.99 4.03 11.14
CA LYS A 71 2.86 4.25 12.06
C LYS A 71 1.54 4.02 11.35
N LEU A 72 1.44 4.46 10.09
CA LEU A 72 0.26 4.18 9.28
C LEU A 72 0.03 2.68 9.14
N ALA A 73 1.08 1.91 8.86
CA ALA A 73 0.97 0.46 8.72
C ALA A 73 0.42 -0.19 9.99
N HIS A 74 0.92 0.23 11.16
CA HIS A 74 0.40 -0.28 12.43
C HIS A 74 -1.05 0.11 12.66
N TYR A 75 -1.40 1.35 12.32
CA TYR A 75 -2.79 1.82 12.44
C TYR A 75 -3.73 1.01 11.56
N VAL A 76 -3.33 0.76 10.31
CA VAL A 76 -4.13 -0.02 9.37
C VAL A 76 -4.31 -1.45 9.87
N ARG A 77 -3.25 -2.06 10.39
CA ARG A 77 -3.34 -3.42 10.92
C ARG A 77 -4.34 -3.52 12.05
N GLY A 78 -4.38 -2.51 12.92
CA GLY A 78 -5.32 -2.50 14.04
C GLY A 78 -6.75 -2.18 13.64
N ARG A 79 -6.95 -1.32 12.66
CA ARG A 79 -8.26 -0.81 12.27
C ARG A 79 -8.93 -1.66 11.18
N TRP A 80 -8.13 -2.12 10.21
CA TRP A 80 -8.62 -2.92 9.07
C TRP A 80 -7.76 -4.16 8.90
N PRO A 81 -7.87 -5.14 9.82
CA PRO A 81 -7.00 -6.32 9.79
C PRO A 81 -6.92 -7.08 8.46
N PRO A 82 -8.01 -7.14 7.65
CA PRO A 82 -7.92 -7.85 6.38
C PRO A 82 -7.06 -7.17 5.31
N VAL A 83 -6.76 -5.87 5.46
CA VAL A 83 -5.98 -5.14 4.46
C VAL A 83 -4.53 -5.62 4.51
N LYS A 84 -3.99 -6.01 3.34
CA LYS A 84 -2.59 -6.40 3.22
C LYS A 84 -1.71 -5.16 3.19
N ILE A 85 -0.48 -5.29 3.70
CA ILE A 85 0.40 -4.13 3.86
C ILE A 85 1.75 -4.41 3.25
N ILE A 86 2.20 -3.51 2.37
CA ILE A 86 3.58 -3.47 1.86
C ILE A 86 4.16 -2.13 2.27
N VAL A 87 5.32 -2.18 2.92
CA VAL A 87 6.02 -0.98 3.39
C VAL A 87 7.33 -0.87 2.63
N THR A 88 7.68 0.33 2.16
CA THR A 88 8.92 0.55 1.45
C THR A 88 9.69 1.72 2.06
N SER A 89 11.03 1.66 2.00
CA SER A 89 11.91 2.72 2.49
C SER A 89 13.29 2.59 1.86
N GLY A 90 13.91 3.73 1.59
CA GLY A 90 15.28 3.80 1.11
C GLY A 90 16.27 4.21 2.18
N HIS A 91 15.79 4.67 3.31
CA HIS A 91 16.64 5.26 4.35
C HIS A 91 16.64 4.50 5.67
N VAL A 92 15.60 3.75 5.94
CA VAL A 92 15.44 3.07 7.21
C VAL A 92 15.59 1.58 7.01
N LYS A 93 16.40 0.94 7.84
CA LYS A 93 16.45 -0.52 7.89
C LYS A 93 15.35 -0.97 8.83
N LEU A 94 14.36 -1.62 8.27
CA LEU A 94 13.24 -2.14 9.06
C LEU A 94 13.49 -3.60 9.37
N THR A 95 13.18 -3.97 10.59
CA THR A 95 13.20 -5.37 11.01
C THR A 95 11.78 -5.89 11.02
N GLU A 96 11.62 -7.20 10.99
CA GLU A 96 10.29 -7.80 11.09
C GLU A 96 9.58 -7.38 12.36
N GLU A 97 10.33 -7.14 13.43
CA GLU A 97 9.77 -6.72 14.72
C GLU A 97 9.14 -5.33 14.66
N SER A 98 9.65 -4.45 13.80
CA SER A 98 9.13 -3.10 13.69
C SER A 98 7.88 -3.02 12.81
N LEU A 99 7.59 -4.06 12.04
CA LEU A 99 6.43 -4.11 11.16
C LEU A 99 5.23 -4.74 11.86
N PRO A 100 4.00 -4.33 11.52
CA PRO A 100 2.83 -5.05 12.01
C PRO A 100 2.79 -6.45 11.42
N GLY A 101 2.13 -7.37 12.12
CA GLY A 101 2.09 -8.76 11.71
C GLY A 101 1.57 -8.94 10.29
N GLY A 102 2.28 -9.71 9.48
CA GLY A 102 1.91 -9.99 8.10
C GLY A 102 2.30 -8.93 7.08
N ALA A 103 2.83 -7.79 7.52
CA ALA A 103 3.29 -6.77 6.59
C ALA A 103 4.59 -7.19 5.92
N LEU A 104 4.75 -6.79 4.65
CA LEU A 104 5.97 -7.06 3.90
C LEU A 104 6.78 -5.78 3.75
N PHE A 105 8.09 -5.93 3.82
CA PHE A 105 9.01 -4.82 3.56
C PHE A 105 9.66 -5.00 2.20
N LEU A 106 9.59 -3.96 1.37
CA LEU A 106 10.23 -3.94 0.06
C LEU A 106 11.23 -2.78 0.03
N PRO A 107 12.53 -3.05 0.17
CA PRO A 107 13.52 -1.97 0.22
C PRO A 107 13.69 -1.29 -1.13
N LYS A 108 13.95 0.01 -1.10
CA LYS A 108 14.29 0.78 -2.30
C LYS A 108 15.78 0.64 -2.60
N PRO A 109 16.20 0.67 -3.86
CA PRO A 109 15.34 0.66 -5.04
C PRO A 109 14.78 -0.75 -5.29
N TYR A 110 13.56 -0.80 -5.79
CA TYR A 110 12.94 -2.08 -6.14
C TYR A 110 12.66 -2.10 -7.64
N GLU A 111 12.58 -3.31 -8.18
CA GLU A 111 12.21 -3.50 -9.57
C GLU A 111 10.69 -3.42 -9.71
N PRO A 112 10.16 -2.82 -10.78
CA PRO A 112 8.71 -2.77 -10.98
C PRO A 112 8.02 -4.12 -10.85
N ALA A 113 8.65 -5.18 -11.40
CA ALA A 113 8.08 -6.52 -11.33
C ALA A 113 7.94 -7.04 -9.90
N GLN A 114 8.78 -6.58 -8.97
CA GLN A 114 8.68 -7.00 -7.57
C GLN A 114 7.39 -6.54 -6.95
N ILE A 115 6.98 -5.29 -7.22
CA ILE A 115 5.74 -4.75 -6.66
C ILE A 115 4.54 -5.49 -7.23
N THR A 116 4.45 -5.60 -8.55
CA THR A 116 3.28 -6.24 -9.17
C THR A 116 3.17 -7.70 -8.75
N HIS A 117 4.29 -8.39 -8.64
CA HIS A 117 4.31 -9.79 -8.18
C HIS A 117 3.78 -9.90 -6.75
N LYS A 118 4.27 -9.03 -5.85
CA LYS A 118 3.82 -9.07 -4.44
C LYS A 118 2.36 -8.70 -4.30
N VAL A 119 1.90 -7.70 -5.05
CA VAL A 119 0.49 -7.32 -5.03
C VAL A 119 -0.39 -8.49 -5.47
N ARG A 120 -0.04 -9.14 -6.59
CA ARG A 120 -0.81 -10.29 -7.07
C ARG A 120 -0.80 -11.43 -6.07
N GLU A 121 0.36 -11.70 -5.50
CA GLU A 121 0.52 -12.77 -4.52
C GLU A 121 -0.36 -12.53 -3.29
N LEU A 122 -0.33 -11.32 -2.75
CA LEU A 122 -1.09 -10.98 -1.55
C LEU A 122 -2.59 -10.94 -1.80
N LEU A 123 -3.02 -10.53 -2.99
CA LEU A 123 -4.45 -10.42 -3.30
C LEU A 123 -5.05 -11.70 -3.90
N ALA A 124 -4.22 -12.66 -4.27
CA ALA A 124 -4.70 -13.93 -4.82
C ALA A 124 -5.31 -14.85 -3.76
N GLY A 125 -4.87 -14.69 -2.54
CA GLY A 125 -5.37 -15.51 -1.42
C GLY A 125 -6.60 -14.91 -0.72
#